data_f70e5a0b11eccbb11c02445153f261ec
#
_entry.id   f70e5a0b11eccbb11c02445153f261ec
#
_cell.length_a   1.000
_cell.length_b   1.000
_cell.length_c   1.000
_cell.angle_alpha   90.00
_cell.angle_beta   90.00
_cell.angle_gamma   90.00
#
_symmetry.space_group_name_H-M   'P 1'
#
loop_
_entity.id
_entity.type
_entity.pdbx_description
1 polymer ?
#
loop_
_entity_poly.entity_id
_entity_poly.type
_entity_poly.pdbx_seq_one_letter_code
_entity_poly.pdbx_strand_id
1 'polypeptide(L)'
;LASTLEVEDRLRLFADRVGHCFEDPTLLQLAMSHRSWCAERGDSPSNERLELLGDAVLGYCVTTHLYSAHPEWTEGDLAQARSSIVNSSSLAEVAQRYDLGSALLLGVGEERSGGREKESLLCDAFEALLGAIYLDGGMTSAKAFVLEALQQRMTQVANDPEVDGAKNRLQEFVLRTHGDYPSYVVNESGPDHNKSFYAEVWFGGSLQGNGRGTSKKQAEQAAATQAWQTLKATAEPDRSTT
;
A
#
# COMPACT_ATOMS: atom_id res chain seq x y z
N LEU A 1 -17.56 -18.70 20.02
CA LEU A 1 -17.87 -17.27 19.85
C LEU A 1 -17.23 -16.52 21.02
N ALA A 2 -16.35 -15.55 20.75
CA ALA A 2 -15.77 -14.68 21.78
C ALA A 2 -16.90 -13.98 22.52
N SER A 3 -16.76 -13.85 23.84
CA SER A 3 -17.69 -13.09 24.67
C SER A 3 -17.56 -11.59 24.37
N THR A 4 -18.57 -10.81 24.70
CA THR A 4 -18.53 -9.34 24.53
C THR A 4 -17.35 -8.73 25.28
N LEU A 5 -17.05 -9.20 26.48
CA LEU A 5 -15.92 -8.73 27.30
C LEU A 5 -14.56 -9.04 26.64
N GLU A 6 -14.39 -10.21 26.01
CA GLU A 6 -13.16 -10.55 25.28
C GLU A 6 -12.94 -9.66 24.05
N VAL A 7 -14.02 -9.24 23.40
CA VAL A 7 -13.96 -8.30 22.27
C VAL A 7 -13.55 -6.91 22.75
N GLU A 8 -14.19 -6.40 23.81
CA GLU A 8 -13.89 -5.08 24.37
C GLU A 8 -12.46 -4.96 24.88
N ASP A 9 -11.96 -5.95 25.62
CA ASP A 9 -10.57 -5.96 26.12
C ASP A 9 -9.56 -6.00 24.96
N ARG A 10 -9.83 -6.78 23.92
CA ARG A 10 -8.99 -6.87 22.71
C ARG A 10 -8.93 -5.53 21.96
N LEU A 11 -10.07 -4.88 21.77
CA LEU A 11 -10.15 -3.59 21.08
C LEU A 11 -9.49 -2.48 21.89
N ARG A 12 -9.60 -2.50 23.23
CA ARG A 12 -8.90 -1.54 24.09
C ARG A 12 -7.38 -1.67 23.96
N LEU A 13 -6.85 -2.90 24.03
CA LEU A 13 -5.41 -3.14 23.84
C LEU A 13 -4.93 -2.71 22.44
N PHE A 14 -5.79 -2.82 21.45
CA PHE A 14 -5.48 -2.35 20.10
C PHE A 14 -5.49 -0.81 20.02
N ALA A 15 -6.45 -0.14 20.64
CA ALA A 15 -6.50 1.33 20.69
C ALA A 15 -5.22 1.92 21.29
N ASP A 16 -4.69 1.30 22.36
CA ASP A 16 -3.43 1.71 22.98
C ASP A 16 -2.24 1.64 22.01
N ARG A 17 -2.21 0.63 21.12
CA ARG A 17 -1.16 0.51 20.08
C ARG A 17 -1.31 1.55 18.97
N VAL A 18 -2.55 1.88 18.60
CA VAL A 18 -2.88 2.90 17.60
C VAL A 18 -2.51 4.30 18.09
N GLY A 19 -2.48 4.50 19.41
CA GLY A 19 -2.19 5.81 20.02
C GLY A 19 -3.33 6.82 19.89
N HIS A 20 -4.55 6.37 19.54
CA HIS A 20 -5.75 7.20 19.50
C HIS A 20 -6.73 6.78 20.59
N CYS A 21 -7.08 7.75 21.47
CA CYS A 21 -8.07 7.54 22.51
C CYS A 21 -9.45 7.87 21.94
N PHE A 22 -10.23 6.84 21.61
CA PHE A 22 -11.57 7.00 21.07
C PHE A 22 -12.53 7.55 22.12
N GLU A 23 -13.18 8.67 21.84
CA GLU A 23 -14.32 9.19 22.64
C GLU A 23 -15.54 8.28 22.46
N ASP A 24 -15.76 7.77 21.23
CA ASP A 24 -16.76 6.75 20.94
C ASP A 24 -16.10 5.42 20.57
N PRO A 25 -15.96 4.47 21.52
CA PRO A 25 -15.37 3.16 21.26
C PRO A 25 -16.14 2.30 20.26
N THR A 26 -17.41 2.63 19.96
CA THR A 26 -18.20 1.91 18.96
C THR A 26 -17.65 2.12 17.55
N LEU A 27 -16.99 3.25 17.28
CA LEU A 27 -16.32 3.52 16.01
C LEU A 27 -15.16 2.55 15.76
N LEU A 28 -14.34 2.29 16.79
CA LEU A 28 -13.26 1.30 16.69
C LEU A 28 -13.80 -0.11 16.47
N GLN A 29 -14.86 -0.49 17.22
CA GLN A 29 -15.50 -1.78 17.02
C GLN A 29 -16.05 -1.92 15.60
N LEU A 30 -16.71 -0.89 15.08
CA LEU A 30 -17.23 -0.88 13.71
C LEU A 30 -16.09 -1.01 12.68
N ALA A 31 -14.99 -0.28 12.86
CA ALA A 31 -13.82 -0.35 11.98
C ALA A 31 -13.21 -1.76 11.92
N MET A 32 -13.23 -2.49 13.03
CA MET A 32 -12.71 -3.87 13.10
C MET A 32 -13.75 -4.93 12.71
N SER A 33 -15.00 -4.56 12.42
CA SER A 33 -16.08 -5.51 12.12
C SER A 33 -16.15 -5.84 10.63
N HIS A 34 -15.52 -6.95 10.25
CA HIS A 34 -15.61 -7.45 8.88
C HIS A 34 -17.02 -8.00 8.57
N ARG A 35 -17.46 -7.85 7.30
CA ARG A 35 -18.80 -8.31 6.85
C ARG A 35 -19.12 -9.78 7.21
N SER A 36 -18.13 -10.66 7.26
CA SER A 36 -18.35 -12.06 7.64
C SER A 36 -18.77 -12.22 9.11
N TRP A 37 -18.21 -11.38 10.00
CA TRP A 37 -18.62 -11.31 11.40
C TRP A 37 -20.06 -10.79 11.54
N CYS A 38 -20.39 -9.75 10.78
CA CYS A 38 -21.70 -9.11 10.82
C CYS A 38 -22.80 -10.05 10.33
N ALA A 39 -22.56 -10.79 9.24
CA ALA A 39 -23.48 -11.77 8.69
C ALA A 39 -23.85 -12.90 9.69
N GLU A 40 -22.91 -13.32 10.54
CA GLU A 40 -23.17 -14.32 11.59
C GLU A 40 -23.95 -13.76 12.80
N ARG A 41 -24.20 -12.43 12.84
CA ARG A 41 -24.83 -11.73 13.99
C ARG A 41 -26.04 -10.88 13.60
N GLY A 42 -26.76 -11.29 12.56
CA GLY A 42 -28.02 -10.66 12.17
C GLY A 42 -27.84 -9.36 11.40
N ASP A 43 -26.88 -9.31 10.46
CA ASP A 43 -26.63 -8.19 9.54
C ASP A 43 -26.37 -6.83 10.23
N SER A 44 -25.60 -6.84 11.30
CA SER A 44 -25.06 -5.62 11.90
C SER A 44 -24.14 -4.88 10.88
N PRO A 45 -23.98 -3.56 11.01
CA PRO A 45 -23.12 -2.80 10.08
C PRO A 45 -21.68 -3.32 10.04
N SER A 46 -21.14 -3.45 8.83
CA SER A 46 -19.72 -3.77 8.59
C SER A 46 -18.86 -2.51 8.48
N ASN A 47 -17.54 -2.71 8.40
CA ASN A 47 -16.57 -1.65 8.25
C ASN A 47 -16.52 -1.02 6.84
N GLU A 48 -17.21 -1.56 5.84
CA GLU A 48 -17.12 -1.13 4.42
C GLU A 48 -17.39 0.37 4.20
N ARG A 49 -18.30 0.98 4.98
CA ARG A 49 -18.55 2.43 4.88
C ARG A 49 -17.43 3.28 5.50
N LEU A 50 -16.79 2.78 6.55
CA LEU A 50 -15.63 3.45 7.15
C LEU A 50 -14.39 3.30 6.26
N GLU A 51 -14.21 2.15 5.62
CA GLU A 51 -13.20 1.89 4.60
C GLU A 51 -13.28 2.95 3.48
N LEU A 52 -14.44 3.12 2.86
CA LEU A 52 -14.64 4.13 1.81
C LEU A 52 -14.30 5.55 2.29
N LEU A 53 -14.70 5.91 3.51
CA LEU A 53 -14.38 7.22 4.09
C LEU A 53 -12.89 7.36 4.36
N GLY A 54 -12.29 6.31 4.91
CA GLY A 54 -10.88 6.27 5.25
C GLY A 54 -9.97 6.36 4.04
N ASP A 55 -10.27 5.67 2.93
CA ASP A 55 -9.56 5.80 1.66
C ASP A 55 -9.53 7.26 1.19
N ALA A 56 -10.68 7.95 1.20
CA ALA A 56 -10.75 9.36 0.83
C ALA A 56 -9.89 10.26 1.76
N VAL A 57 -9.93 10.02 3.06
CA VAL A 57 -9.13 10.75 4.07
C VAL A 57 -7.63 10.45 3.87
N LEU A 58 -7.28 9.19 3.66
CA LEU A 58 -5.91 8.74 3.38
C LEU A 58 -5.33 9.45 2.16
N GLY A 59 -6.07 9.40 1.05
CA GLY A 59 -5.69 10.05 -0.19
C GLY A 59 -5.47 11.55 -0.01
N TYR A 60 -6.36 12.23 0.73
CA TYR A 60 -6.21 13.66 1.04
C TYR A 60 -4.96 13.94 1.90
N CYS A 61 -4.74 13.19 2.99
CA CYS A 61 -3.63 13.38 3.90
C CYS A 61 -2.27 13.19 3.20
N VAL A 62 -2.13 12.11 2.43
CA VAL A 62 -0.89 11.79 1.70
C VAL A 62 -0.66 12.82 0.60
N THR A 63 -1.68 13.15 -0.20
CA THR A 63 -1.55 14.13 -1.30
C THR A 63 -1.15 15.51 -0.79
N THR A 64 -1.80 15.99 0.29
CA THR A 64 -1.46 17.33 0.85
C THR A 64 -0.07 17.35 1.46
N HIS A 65 0.38 16.23 2.04
CA HIS A 65 1.74 16.11 2.56
C HIS A 65 2.77 16.17 1.43
N LEU A 66 2.62 15.32 0.40
CA LEU A 66 3.52 15.28 -0.75
C LEU A 66 3.58 16.62 -1.49
N TYR A 67 2.44 17.26 -1.73
CA TYR A 67 2.35 18.55 -2.40
C TYR A 67 3.15 19.64 -1.65
N SER A 68 3.08 19.64 -0.32
CA SER A 68 3.77 20.62 0.50
C SER A 68 5.27 20.32 0.68
N ALA A 69 5.62 19.03 0.74
CA ALA A 69 7.00 18.59 0.95
C ALA A 69 7.87 18.66 -0.32
N HIS A 70 7.24 18.56 -1.50
CA HIS A 70 7.93 18.43 -2.79
C HIS A 70 7.37 19.44 -3.82
N PRO A 71 7.59 20.77 -3.62
CA PRO A 71 7.06 21.80 -4.51
C PRO A 71 7.62 21.73 -5.94
N GLU A 72 8.74 21.03 -6.13
CA GLU A 72 9.41 20.82 -7.42
C GLU A 72 8.85 19.61 -8.22
N TRP A 73 8.04 18.76 -7.59
CA TRP A 73 7.49 17.58 -8.26
C TRP A 73 6.33 17.97 -9.19
N THR A 74 6.29 17.28 -10.33
CA THR A 74 5.17 17.39 -11.27
C THR A 74 3.92 16.71 -10.71
N GLU A 75 2.76 16.97 -11.32
CA GLU A 75 1.52 16.27 -11.00
C GLU A 75 1.69 14.74 -11.17
N GLY A 76 2.39 14.30 -12.22
CA GLY A 76 2.68 12.88 -12.46
C GLY A 76 3.54 12.26 -11.35
N ASP A 77 4.57 12.97 -10.88
CA ASP A 77 5.43 12.50 -9.78
C ASP A 77 4.63 12.38 -8.46
N LEU A 78 3.79 13.37 -8.16
CA LEU A 78 2.93 13.36 -6.97
C LEU A 78 1.90 12.21 -7.02
N ALA A 79 1.26 11.99 -8.16
CA ALA A 79 0.30 10.91 -8.35
C ALA A 79 0.96 9.54 -8.23
N GLN A 80 2.15 9.36 -8.81
CA GLN A 80 2.93 8.14 -8.73
C GLN A 80 3.37 7.85 -7.28
N ALA A 81 3.95 8.84 -6.60
CA ALA A 81 4.37 8.72 -5.21
C ALA A 81 3.20 8.37 -4.29
N ARG A 82 2.06 9.06 -4.45
CA ARG A 82 0.85 8.71 -3.71
C ARG A 82 0.46 7.26 -3.94
N SER A 83 0.35 6.81 -5.19
CA SER A 83 -0.01 5.43 -5.52
C SER A 83 0.94 4.42 -4.88
N SER A 84 2.23 4.72 -4.84
CA SER A 84 3.25 3.86 -4.21
C SER A 84 3.12 3.80 -2.69
N ILE A 85 2.65 4.87 -2.06
CA ILE A 85 2.49 4.94 -0.61
C ILE A 85 1.21 4.24 -0.14
N VAL A 86 0.09 4.42 -0.87
CA VAL A 86 -1.24 3.95 -0.43
C VAL A 86 -1.72 2.67 -1.12
N ASN A 87 -0.84 1.92 -1.79
CA ASN A 87 -1.25 0.63 -2.35
C ASN A 87 -1.51 -0.42 -1.27
N SER A 88 -2.32 -1.44 -1.60
CA SER A 88 -2.76 -2.49 -0.67
C SER A 88 -1.61 -3.15 0.08
N SER A 89 -0.50 -3.46 -0.58
CA SER A 89 0.67 -4.08 0.05
C SER A 89 1.30 -3.17 1.11
N SER A 90 1.49 -1.90 0.79
CA SER A 90 1.98 -0.88 1.74
C SER A 90 1.09 -0.76 2.98
N LEU A 91 -0.23 -0.67 2.77
CA LEU A 91 -1.18 -0.52 3.87
C LEU A 91 -1.27 -1.79 4.72
N ALA A 92 -1.20 -2.98 4.10
CA ALA A 92 -1.16 -4.24 4.82
C ALA A 92 0.11 -4.39 5.68
N GLU A 93 1.29 -3.98 5.19
CA GLU A 93 2.53 -3.95 5.98
C GLU A 93 2.40 -3.02 7.20
N VAL A 94 1.76 -1.86 7.02
CA VAL A 94 1.47 -0.95 8.13
C VAL A 94 0.51 -1.58 9.13
N ALA A 95 -0.59 -2.16 8.65
CA ALA A 95 -1.56 -2.85 9.48
C ALA A 95 -0.94 -3.99 10.31
N GLN A 96 0.01 -4.75 9.72
CA GLN A 96 0.77 -5.78 10.42
C GLN A 96 1.65 -5.20 11.54
N ARG A 97 2.30 -4.04 11.33
CA ARG A 97 3.12 -3.40 12.38
C ARG A 97 2.29 -2.98 13.60
N TYR A 98 1.03 -2.60 13.41
CA TYR A 98 0.08 -2.32 14.48
C TYR A 98 -0.59 -3.58 15.04
N ASP A 99 -0.27 -4.79 14.50
CA ASP A 99 -0.96 -6.05 14.83
C ASP A 99 -2.49 -5.95 14.66
N LEU A 100 -2.92 -5.21 13.61
CA LEU A 100 -4.33 -4.94 13.34
C LEU A 100 -5.11 -6.24 13.11
N GLY A 101 -4.50 -7.23 12.46
CA GLY A 101 -5.11 -8.54 12.24
C GLY A 101 -5.61 -9.20 13.53
N SER A 102 -4.92 -9.01 14.67
CA SER A 102 -5.36 -9.53 15.96
C SER A 102 -6.65 -8.87 16.46
N ALA A 103 -6.91 -7.63 16.06
CA ALA A 103 -8.10 -6.87 16.45
C ALA A 103 -9.33 -7.18 15.58
N LEU A 104 -9.16 -7.73 14.37
CA LEU A 104 -10.25 -8.01 13.44
C LEU A 104 -11.31 -8.92 14.04
N LEU A 105 -12.55 -8.57 13.83
CA LEU A 105 -13.73 -9.37 14.13
C LEU A 105 -14.15 -10.09 12.84
N LEU A 106 -13.88 -11.39 12.79
CA LEU A 106 -14.10 -12.23 11.62
C LEU A 106 -15.17 -13.30 11.90
N GLY A 107 -15.93 -13.67 10.89
CA GLY A 107 -16.78 -14.85 10.92
C GLY A 107 -15.93 -16.13 10.91
N VAL A 108 -16.50 -17.23 11.38
CA VAL A 108 -15.78 -18.50 11.54
C VAL A 108 -15.14 -19.01 10.26
N GLY A 109 -15.81 -18.82 9.12
CA GLY A 109 -15.27 -19.22 7.82
C GLY A 109 -14.04 -18.41 7.41
N GLU A 110 -14.09 -17.08 7.57
CA GLU A 110 -13.00 -16.17 7.24
C GLU A 110 -11.80 -16.36 8.18
N GLU A 111 -12.06 -16.56 9.48
CA GLU A 111 -11.04 -16.88 10.47
C GLU A 111 -10.25 -18.16 10.08
N ARG A 112 -10.97 -19.24 9.71
CA ARG A 112 -10.35 -20.50 9.32
C ARG A 112 -9.55 -20.44 8.03
N SER A 113 -9.88 -19.50 7.15
CA SER A 113 -9.14 -19.27 5.88
C SER A 113 -7.94 -18.35 6.03
N GLY A 114 -7.53 -18.01 7.25
CA GLY A 114 -6.40 -17.12 7.52
C GLY A 114 -6.72 -15.64 7.29
N GLY A 115 -7.98 -15.22 7.44
CA GLY A 115 -8.43 -13.86 7.16
C GLY A 115 -7.62 -12.77 7.87
N ARG A 116 -7.09 -13.04 9.07
CA ARG A 116 -6.27 -12.08 9.85
C ARG A 116 -4.97 -11.68 9.17
N GLU A 117 -4.46 -12.49 8.25
CA GLU A 117 -3.19 -12.28 7.55
C GLU A 117 -3.41 -11.89 6.08
N LYS A 118 -4.65 -11.88 5.59
CA LYS A 118 -4.96 -11.52 4.21
C LYS A 118 -4.69 -10.04 3.97
N GLU A 119 -3.85 -9.77 2.99
CA GLU A 119 -3.45 -8.41 2.59
C GLU A 119 -4.66 -7.50 2.33
N SER A 120 -5.68 -7.99 1.61
CA SER A 120 -6.88 -7.20 1.33
C SER A 120 -7.65 -6.83 2.61
N LEU A 121 -7.85 -7.77 3.53
CA LEU A 121 -8.58 -7.52 4.77
C LEU A 121 -7.83 -6.55 5.69
N LEU A 122 -6.51 -6.65 5.70
CA LEU A 122 -5.65 -5.74 6.48
C LEU A 122 -5.68 -4.32 5.91
N CYS A 123 -5.65 -4.19 4.59
CA CYS A 123 -5.78 -2.92 3.88
C CYS A 123 -7.12 -2.26 4.19
N ASP A 124 -8.23 -2.96 3.92
CA ASP A 124 -9.58 -2.47 4.12
C ASP A 124 -9.83 -2.04 5.58
N ALA A 125 -9.32 -2.83 6.53
CA ALA A 125 -9.45 -2.51 7.95
C ALA A 125 -8.55 -1.35 8.41
N PHE A 126 -7.39 -1.15 7.80
CA PHE A 126 -6.56 0.04 8.06
C PHE A 126 -7.26 1.32 7.57
N GLU A 127 -7.86 1.29 6.39
CA GLU A 127 -8.67 2.39 5.89
C GLU A 127 -9.88 2.63 6.76
N ALA A 128 -10.59 1.57 7.17
CA ALA A 128 -11.72 1.69 8.09
C ALA A 128 -11.33 2.28 9.45
N LEU A 129 -10.17 1.90 10.00
CA LEU A 129 -9.61 2.50 11.22
C LEU A 129 -9.37 3.99 11.05
N LEU A 130 -8.79 4.40 9.93
CA LEU A 130 -8.58 5.80 9.63
C LEU A 130 -9.90 6.58 9.51
N GLY A 131 -10.92 5.98 8.88
CA GLY A 131 -12.27 6.53 8.83
C GLY A 131 -12.88 6.74 10.22
N ALA A 132 -12.66 5.77 11.13
CA ALA A 132 -13.10 5.86 12.52
C ALA A 132 -12.35 6.97 13.29
N ILE A 133 -11.03 7.06 13.17
CA ILE A 133 -10.22 8.14 13.77
C ILE A 133 -10.67 9.52 13.27
N TYR A 134 -10.98 9.61 11.97
CA TYR A 134 -11.49 10.87 11.39
C TYR A 134 -12.85 11.27 11.97
N LEU A 135 -13.78 10.35 12.14
CA LEU A 135 -15.10 10.64 12.70
C LEU A 135 -15.02 11.02 14.19
N ASP A 136 -14.10 10.38 14.92
CA ASP A 136 -13.91 10.60 16.36
C ASP A 136 -13.12 11.86 16.67
N GLY A 137 -11.95 12.05 16.04
CA GLY A 137 -10.99 13.10 16.37
C GLY A 137 -10.77 14.14 15.26
N GLY A 138 -11.53 14.05 14.16
CA GLY A 138 -11.44 14.98 13.03
C GLY A 138 -10.17 14.84 12.20
N MET A 139 -10.02 15.75 11.23
CA MET A 139 -8.91 15.72 10.27
C MET A 139 -7.52 15.86 10.92
N THR A 140 -7.42 16.57 12.04
CA THR A 140 -6.13 16.76 12.74
C THR A 140 -5.60 15.44 13.27
N SER A 141 -6.44 14.65 13.95
CA SER A 141 -6.09 13.33 14.48
C SER A 141 -5.81 12.33 13.35
N ALA A 142 -6.67 12.31 12.32
CA ALA A 142 -6.49 11.47 11.15
C ALA A 142 -5.17 11.75 10.43
N LYS A 143 -4.84 13.03 10.20
CA LYS A 143 -3.57 13.41 9.55
C LYS A 143 -2.36 13.03 10.39
N ALA A 144 -2.40 13.24 11.70
CA ALA A 144 -1.31 12.85 12.59
C ALA A 144 -1.05 11.34 12.51
N PHE A 145 -2.10 10.54 12.60
CA PHE A 145 -2.02 9.08 12.49
C PHE A 145 -1.45 8.63 11.13
N VAL A 146 -1.94 9.18 10.00
CA VAL A 146 -1.45 8.84 8.66
C VAL A 146 0.04 9.16 8.52
N LEU A 147 0.47 10.35 8.95
CA LEU A 147 1.86 10.76 8.81
C LEU A 147 2.80 9.90 9.65
N GLU A 148 2.40 9.52 10.85
CA GLU A 148 3.16 8.60 11.71
C GLU A 148 3.21 7.20 11.11
N ALA A 149 2.05 6.63 10.78
CA ALA A 149 1.92 5.26 10.28
C ALA A 149 2.66 5.04 8.96
N LEU A 150 2.66 6.02 8.06
CA LEU A 150 3.28 5.93 6.74
C LEU A 150 4.63 6.63 6.62
N GLN A 151 5.20 7.19 7.71
CA GLN A 151 6.45 7.96 7.69
C GLN A 151 7.59 7.22 6.98
N GLN A 152 7.79 5.96 7.34
CA GLN A 152 8.86 5.15 6.74
C GLN A 152 8.67 4.99 5.23
N ARG A 153 7.43 4.71 4.79
CA ARG A 153 7.09 4.53 3.38
C ARG A 153 7.23 5.83 2.60
N MET A 154 6.76 6.94 3.14
CA MET A 154 6.95 8.27 2.53
C MET A 154 8.43 8.61 2.35
N THR A 155 9.25 8.33 3.36
CA THR A 155 10.70 8.55 3.29
C THR A 155 11.35 7.68 2.21
N GLN A 156 10.97 6.41 2.10
CA GLN A 156 11.47 5.52 1.06
C GLN A 156 11.13 6.03 -0.35
N VAL A 157 9.86 6.41 -0.57
CA VAL A 157 9.39 6.93 -1.86
C VAL A 157 10.04 8.28 -2.19
N ALA A 158 10.25 9.16 -1.21
CA ALA A 158 10.93 10.43 -1.41
C ALA A 158 12.41 10.27 -1.79
N ASN A 159 13.09 9.27 -1.23
CA ASN A 159 14.50 8.98 -1.54
C ASN A 159 14.68 8.26 -2.87
N ASP A 160 13.71 7.50 -3.32
CA ASP A 160 13.72 6.79 -4.60
C ASP A 160 12.31 6.76 -5.23
N PRO A 161 11.85 7.92 -5.74
CA PRO A 161 10.54 8.02 -6.38
C PRO A 161 10.44 7.19 -7.66
N GLU A 162 11.55 6.64 -8.13
CA GLU A 162 11.64 5.92 -9.41
C GLU A 162 11.42 4.43 -9.26
N VAL A 163 11.66 3.85 -8.09
CA VAL A 163 11.57 2.40 -7.87
C VAL A 163 10.18 1.85 -8.20
N ASP A 164 9.12 2.50 -7.72
CA ASP A 164 7.76 2.02 -7.95
C ASP A 164 7.14 2.52 -9.28
N GLY A 165 7.69 3.56 -9.88
CA GLY A 165 7.20 4.18 -11.14
C GLY A 165 7.93 3.76 -12.41
N ALA A 166 9.04 3.04 -12.29
CA ALA A 166 9.90 2.71 -13.41
C ALA A 166 9.18 1.98 -14.56
N LYS A 167 8.25 1.08 -14.25
CA LYS A 167 7.49 0.34 -15.27
C LYS A 167 6.61 1.26 -16.11
N ASN A 168 5.89 2.19 -15.49
CA ASN A 168 5.02 3.15 -16.19
C ASN A 168 5.85 4.13 -17.02
N ARG A 169 6.90 4.71 -16.43
CA ARG A 169 7.80 5.64 -17.13
C ARG A 169 8.51 4.97 -18.31
N LEU A 170 8.96 3.74 -18.12
CA LEU A 170 9.55 2.96 -19.21
C LEU A 170 8.55 2.72 -20.32
N GLN A 171 7.31 2.37 -19.98
CA GLN A 171 6.22 2.17 -20.93
C GLN A 171 5.93 3.42 -21.75
N GLU A 172 5.79 4.59 -21.09
CA GLU A 172 5.56 5.88 -21.74
C GLU A 172 6.74 6.26 -22.66
N PHE A 173 7.96 6.08 -22.17
CA PHE A 173 9.16 6.35 -22.95
C PHE A 173 9.24 5.48 -24.20
N VAL A 174 9.04 4.16 -24.06
CA VAL A 174 9.14 3.20 -25.16
C VAL A 174 8.02 3.44 -26.17
N LEU A 175 6.79 3.68 -25.72
CA LEU A 175 5.68 4.03 -26.60
C LEU A 175 5.98 5.29 -27.43
N ARG A 176 6.55 6.31 -26.79
CA ARG A 176 6.89 7.58 -27.46
C ARG A 176 8.05 7.45 -28.44
N THR A 177 9.06 6.62 -28.11
CA THR A 177 10.31 6.53 -28.89
C THR A 177 10.32 5.40 -29.90
N HIS A 178 9.63 4.31 -29.62
CA HIS A 178 9.60 3.11 -30.46
C HIS A 178 8.20 2.81 -31.04
N GLY A 179 7.14 3.50 -30.57
CA GLY A 179 5.77 3.28 -31.06
C GLY A 179 5.16 1.95 -30.60
N ASP A 180 5.76 1.26 -29.64
CA ASP A 180 5.35 -0.04 -29.12
C ASP A 180 5.48 -0.08 -27.59
N TYR A 181 5.08 -1.19 -26.97
CA TYR A 181 5.18 -1.39 -25.51
C TYR A 181 6.40 -2.26 -25.15
N PRO A 182 7.04 -2.02 -23.99
CA PRO A 182 8.06 -2.93 -23.50
C PRO A 182 7.44 -4.31 -23.22
N SER A 183 8.10 -5.37 -23.67
CA SER A 183 7.70 -6.75 -23.39
C SER A 183 8.49 -7.33 -22.22
N TYR A 184 7.82 -8.12 -21.39
CA TYR A 184 8.43 -8.77 -20.23
C TYR A 184 8.41 -10.28 -20.39
N VAL A 185 9.56 -10.92 -20.19
CA VAL A 185 9.71 -12.37 -20.14
C VAL A 185 9.98 -12.74 -18.68
N VAL A 186 9.10 -13.52 -18.06
CA VAL A 186 9.22 -13.89 -16.65
C VAL A 186 9.41 -15.39 -16.52
N ASN A 187 10.47 -15.78 -15.81
CA ASN A 187 10.79 -17.16 -15.47
C ASN A 187 10.61 -17.34 -13.95
N GLU A 188 10.07 -18.48 -13.52
CA GLU A 188 9.95 -18.84 -12.11
C GLU A 188 10.91 -20.00 -11.76
N SER A 189 11.40 -19.99 -10.53
CA SER A 189 12.27 -21.03 -10.00
C SER A 189 12.04 -21.22 -8.51
N GLY A 190 12.35 -22.39 -7.99
CA GLY A 190 12.18 -22.75 -6.57
C GLY A 190 10.89 -23.54 -6.28
N PRO A 191 10.78 -24.13 -5.07
CA PRO A 191 9.60 -24.86 -4.63
C PRO A 191 8.42 -23.91 -4.37
N ASP A 192 7.19 -24.43 -4.40
CA ASP A 192 5.93 -23.64 -4.29
C ASP A 192 5.88 -22.71 -3.07
N HIS A 193 6.49 -23.11 -1.95
CA HIS A 193 6.53 -22.33 -0.71
C HIS A 193 7.65 -21.28 -0.66
N ASN A 194 8.55 -21.26 -1.67
CA ASN A 194 9.66 -20.31 -1.76
C ASN A 194 10.03 -20.05 -3.23
N LYS A 195 9.04 -19.59 -4.02
CA LYS A 195 9.24 -19.23 -5.43
C LYS A 195 10.03 -17.94 -5.55
N SER A 196 10.98 -17.93 -6.45
CA SER A 196 11.64 -16.71 -6.93
C SER A 196 11.34 -16.52 -8.42
N PHE A 197 11.19 -15.26 -8.80
CA PHE A 197 10.88 -14.84 -10.16
C PHE A 197 12.03 -14.03 -10.71
N TYR A 198 12.34 -14.28 -11.99
CA TYR A 198 13.32 -13.52 -12.76
C TYR A 198 12.62 -12.95 -13.97
N ALA A 199 12.71 -11.64 -14.17
CA ALA A 199 12.10 -10.95 -15.30
C ALA A 199 13.16 -10.27 -16.16
N GLU A 200 12.92 -10.27 -17.46
CA GLU A 200 13.67 -9.51 -18.46
C GLU A 200 12.72 -8.55 -19.15
N VAL A 201 13.16 -7.32 -19.41
CA VAL A 201 12.40 -6.33 -20.18
C VAL A 201 13.10 -6.06 -21.52
N TRP A 202 12.31 -6.11 -22.57
CA TRP A 202 12.75 -6.01 -23.95
C TRP A 202 12.01 -4.89 -24.67
N PHE A 203 12.74 -4.06 -25.42
CA PHE A 203 12.21 -3.12 -26.39
C PHE A 203 13.29 -2.72 -27.40
N GLY A 204 12.89 -2.20 -28.58
CA GLY A 204 13.83 -1.90 -29.66
C GLY A 204 14.61 -3.12 -30.15
N GLY A 205 14.06 -4.33 -29.98
CA GLY A 205 14.67 -5.59 -30.42
C GLY A 205 15.81 -6.12 -29.53
N SER A 206 16.08 -5.50 -28.36
CA SER A 206 17.15 -5.91 -27.47
C SER A 206 16.72 -5.98 -25.99
N LEU A 207 17.47 -6.76 -25.20
CA LEU A 207 17.32 -6.82 -23.76
C LEU A 207 17.78 -5.48 -23.14
N GLN A 208 16.93 -4.86 -22.37
CA GLN A 208 17.19 -3.53 -21.77
C GLN A 208 17.38 -3.56 -20.27
N GLY A 209 16.84 -4.59 -19.60
CA GLY A 209 17.02 -4.75 -18.17
C GLY A 209 16.52 -6.10 -17.67
N ASN A 210 16.93 -6.45 -16.47
CA ASN A 210 16.49 -7.67 -15.79
C ASN A 210 16.28 -7.40 -14.30
N GLY A 211 15.49 -8.26 -13.65
CA GLY A 211 15.20 -8.12 -12.23
C GLY A 211 14.76 -9.43 -11.58
N ARG A 212 14.86 -9.48 -10.27
CA ARG A 212 14.42 -10.61 -9.45
C ARG A 212 13.45 -10.14 -8.39
N GLY A 213 12.53 -11.03 -7.99
CA GLY A 213 11.56 -10.75 -6.93
C GLY A 213 10.93 -12.02 -6.40
N THR A 214 10.17 -11.90 -5.32
CA THR A 214 9.38 -12.98 -4.72
C THR A 214 8.00 -13.13 -5.40
N SER A 215 7.67 -12.22 -6.33
CA SER A 215 6.50 -12.30 -7.20
C SER A 215 6.84 -11.86 -8.62
N LYS A 216 6.00 -12.25 -9.60
CA LYS A 216 6.13 -11.80 -11.00
C LYS A 216 6.17 -10.26 -11.07
N LYS A 217 5.27 -9.59 -10.35
CA LYS A 217 5.17 -8.13 -10.29
C LYS A 217 6.47 -7.48 -9.80
N GLN A 218 7.05 -8.00 -8.73
CA GLN A 218 8.31 -7.48 -8.19
C GLN A 218 9.49 -7.68 -9.16
N ALA A 219 9.59 -8.85 -9.79
CA ALA A 219 10.64 -9.12 -10.77
C ALA A 219 10.54 -8.19 -11.99
N GLU A 220 9.32 -7.99 -12.53
CA GLU A 220 9.08 -7.06 -13.65
C GLU A 220 9.41 -5.60 -13.26
N GLN A 221 9.04 -5.19 -12.04
CA GLN A 221 9.35 -3.85 -11.54
C GLN A 221 10.87 -3.64 -11.43
N ALA A 222 11.60 -4.61 -10.87
CA ALA A 222 13.05 -4.56 -10.78
C ALA A 222 13.72 -4.49 -12.16
N ALA A 223 13.22 -5.25 -13.14
CA ALA A 223 13.69 -5.21 -14.52
C ALA A 223 13.47 -3.84 -15.17
N ALA A 224 12.28 -3.27 -14.97
CA ALA A 224 11.94 -1.93 -15.47
C ALA A 224 12.81 -0.84 -14.82
N THR A 225 13.06 -0.94 -13.52
CA THR A 225 13.93 0.00 -12.79
C THR A 225 15.33 -0.01 -13.36
N GLN A 226 15.92 -1.19 -13.58
CA GLN A 226 17.25 -1.31 -14.15
C GLN A 226 17.31 -0.70 -15.56
N ALA A 227 16.33 -1.02 -16.43
CA ALA A 227 16.27 -0.48 -17.78
C ALA A 227 16.14 1.04 -17.78
N TRP A 228 15.29 1.59 -16.90
CA TRP A 228 15.10 3.03 -16.76
C TRP A 228 16.37 3.76 -16.31
N GLN A 229 17.09 3.22 -15.32
CA GLN A 229 18.36 3.77 -14.84
C GLN A 229 19.42 3.76 -15.96
N THR A 230 19.49 2.69 -16.76
CA THR A 230 20.41 2.61 -17.91
C THR A 230 20.10 3.68 -18.96
N LEU A 231 18.81 3.89 -19.25
CA LEU A 231 18.38 4.93 -20.21
C LEU A 231 18.74 6.33 -19.72
N LYS A 232 18.57 6.62 -18.44
CA LYS A 232 18.95 7.91 -17.85
C LYS A 232 20.46 8.15 -17.95
N ALA A 233 21.26 7.16 -17.58
CA ALA A 233 22.72 7.25 -17.65
C ALA A 233 23.23 7.51 -19.08
N THR A 234 22.51 7.00 -20.09
CA THR A 234 22.84 7.22 -21.50
C THR A 234 22.29 8.55 -22.06
N ALA A 235 21.27 9.12 -21.41
CA ALA A 235 20.64 10.39 -21.84
C ALA A 235 21.31 11.64 -21.25
N GLU A 236 22.14 11.51 -20.20
CA GLU A 236 22.99 12.62 -19.71
C GLU A 236 24.36 12.59 -20.44
N PRO A 237 24.58 13.43 -21.47
CA PRO A 237 25.90 13.57 -22.02
C PRO A 237 26.79 14.28 -20.99
N ASP A 238 27.95 13.70 -20.79
CA ASP A 238 29.09 14.17 -19.99
C ASP A 238 29.21 15.73 -19.97
N ARG A 239 28.78 16.36 -18.85
CA ARG A 239 28.99 17.79 -18.59
C ARG A 239 30.35 18.05 -17.95
N SER A 240 31.29 17.15 -18.12
CA SER A 240 32.66 17.33 -17.64
C SER A 240 33.65 17.50 -18.81
N THR A 241 33.49 18.58 -19.60
CA THR A 241 34.63 19.11 -20.38
C THR A 241 34.29 20.55 -20.81
N THR A 242 34.58 21.52 -19.98
CA THR A 242 35.12 22.83 -20.38
C THR A 242 35.74 23.49 -19.16
#